data_ceffd5716147a9c622a275eab63155ca
#
_entry.id   ceffd5716147a9c622a275eab63155ca
#
_cell.length_a   1.000
_cell.length_b   1.000
_cell.length_c   1.000
_cell.angle_alpha   90.00
_cell.angle_beta   90.00
_cell.angle_gamma   90.00
#
_symmetry.space_group_name_H-M   'P 1'
#
loop_
_entity.id
_entity.type
_entity.pdbx_description
1 polymer ?
#
loop_
_entity_poly.entity_id
_entity_poly.type
_entity_poly.pdbx_seq_one_letter_code
_entity_poly.pdbx_strand_id
1 'polypeptide(L)'
;LTLSARTRRLRNTGVVLLVIAGCVNYLDRAALAVGNPEIRHSLGLSYREMGLLLSAFAWSYGLAQIPAGVAVDKFGARLALGAGMLVWSVAQIGAGFAASLAQFVTARLALGFGESPMYIGGTRVCADYFTAKDRALPIAIFNSSSALAPALAPPLLTLLMLAFGWPAMFILAGLAGFAVALAWFAFYRSPAEANIPAGDLAVISADDGPAIAQIGFRQVLWLLKFPTSWGMFLGFFGVVYVYWLFATWLPGYLEDQRHLSIASAGVISAIPLAAGFFGAVAGGLISRWLVHRMDPVSACRLPVILGLAGSAILIIAAAYAHSTWFAVALISGGLFAINIASSCGWALAAVITPPNTVATLEAIQNVGGSLGGALAPWITGTLVQASGSFLAAFDLAGLIALISAGFYWAMTRRKIA
;
A
#
# COMPACT_ATOMS: atom_id res chain seq x y z
N LEU A 1 -5.76 -35.53 7.71
CA LEU A 1 -4.45 -35.88 7.14
C LEU A 1 -3.47 -34.74 7.42
N THR A 2 -2.32 -35.02 8.02
CA THR A 2 -1.29 -34.01 8.36
C THR A 2 -0.24 -33.98 7.26
N LEU A 3 0.09 -32.77 6.78
CA LEU A 3 1.18 -32.55 5.81
C LEU A 3 2.51 -33.10 6.31
N SER A 4 3.35 -33.59 5.41
CA SER A 4 4.72 -34.03 5.72
C SER A 4 5.56 -32.89 6.33
N ALA A 5 6.55 -33.23 7.14
CA ALA A 5 7.45 -32.26 7.75
C ALA A 5 8.18 -31.39 6.69
N ARG A 6 8.53 -32.00 5.55
CA ARG A 6 9.16 -31.32 4.40
C ARG A 6 8.24 -30.26 3.80
N THR A 7 7.00 -30.59 3.50
CA THR A 7 6.00 -29.68 2.93
C THR A 7 5.70 -28.54 3.89
N ARG A 8 5.55 -28.82 5.19
CA ARG A 8 5.39 -27.77 6.22
C ARG A 8 6.57 -26.82 6.28
N ARG A 9 7.80 -27.31 6.16
CA ARG A 9 9.01 -26.48 6.14
C ARG A 9 9.02 -25.55 4.92
N LEU A 10 8.78 -26.08 3.72
CA LEU A 10 8.74 -25.31 2.47
C LEU A 10 7.68 -24.21 2.53
N ARG A 11 6.48 -24.57 2.98
CA ARG A 11 5.36 -23.64 3.19
C ARG A 11 5.73 -22.48 4.11
N ASN A 12 6.28 -22.78 5.28
CA ASN A 12 6.64 -21.77 6.26
C ASN A 12 7.80 -20.88 5.78
N THR A 13 8.79 -21.46 5.10
CA THR A 13 9.87 -20.71 4.46
C THR A 13 9.33 -19.72 3.43
N GLY A 14 8.37 -20.13 2.59
CA GLY A 14 7.72 -19.25 1.64
C GLY A 14 7.05 -18.03 2.31
N VAL A 15 6.28 -18.26 3.37
CA VAL A 15 5.61 -17.16 4.11
C VAL A 15 6.62 -16.23 4.78
N VAL A 16 7.67 -16.75 5.41
CA VAL A 16 8.72 -15.92 6.04
C VAL A 16 9.43 -15.06 5.01
N LEU A 17 9.80 -15.63 3.85
CA LEU A 17 10.41 -14.87 2.75
C LEU A 17 9.49 -13.78 2.21
N LEU A 18 8.18 -14.04 2.10
CA LEU A 18 7.19 -13.04 1.69
C LEU A 18 7.09 -11.89 2.70
N VAL A 19 7.12 -12.17 4.00
CA VAL A 19 7.11 -11.11 5.04
C VAL A 19 8.36 -10.25 4.93
N ILE A 20 9.54 -10.86 4.82
CA ILE A 20 10.81 -10.13 4.68
C ILE A 20 10.80 -9.30 3.40
N ALA A 21 10.38 -9.88 2.28
CA ALA A 21 10.27 -9.17 1.00
C ALA A 21 9.28 -7.99 1.09
N GLY A 22 8.14 -8.17 1.76
CA GLY A 22 7.17 -7.11 2.01
C GLY A 22 7.73 -5.97 2.87
N CYS A 23 8.52 -6.28 3.89
CA CYS A 23 9.19 -5.26 4.70
C CYS A 23 10.19 -4.45 3.86
N VAL A 24 11.04 -5.10 3.07
CA VAL A 24 11.99 -4.41 2.17
C VAL A 24 11.26 -3.58 1.13
N ASN A 25 10.18 -4.09 0.55
CA ASN A 25 9.34 -3.37 -0.41
C ASN A 25 8.84 -2.02 0.14
N TYR A 26 8.38 -1.99 1.40
CA TYR A 26 7.95 -0.73 2.03
C TYR A 26 9.11 0.17 2.46
N LEU A 27 10.28 -0.38 2.80
CA LEU A 27 11.50 0.40 2.98
C LEU A 27 11.88 1.15 1.70
N ASP A 28 11.85 0.46 0.56
CA ASP A 28 12.18 1.05 -0.75
C ASP A 28 11.23 2.18 -1.13
N ARG A 29 9.94 2.02 -0.84
CA ARG A 29 8.93 3.08 -1.04
C ARG A 29 9.17 4.29 -0.15
N ALA A 30 9.49 4.08 1.12
CA ALA A 30 9.70 5.14 2.10
C ALA A 30 11.02 5.90 1.89
N ALA A 31 12.03 5.29 1.25
CA ALA A 31 13.36 5.88 1.09
C ALA A 31 13.33 7.26 0.41
N LEU A 32 12.49 7.44 -0.61
CA LEU A 32 12.35 8.73 -1.29
C LEU A 32 11.66 9.78 -0.42
N ALA A 33 10.69 9.39 0.40
CA ALA A 33 10.01 10.31 1.32
C ALA A 33 10.95 10.80 2.42
N VAL A 34 11.78 9.91 2.97
CA VAL A 34 12.78 10.24 4.00
C VAL A 34 13.91 11.09 3.42
N GLY A 35 14.42 10.74 2.24
CA GLY A 35 15.49 11.49 1.58
C GLY A 35 15.03 12.76 0.85
N ASN A 36 13.73 13.08 0.85
CA ASN A 36 13.14 14.15 0.04
C ASN A 36 13.88 15.51 0.15
N PRO A 37 14.08 16.14 1.32
CA PRO A 37 14.75 17.43 1.40
C PRO A 37 16.20 17.39 0.89
N GLU A 38 16.96 16.38 1.31
CA GLU A 38 18.36 16.21 0.91
C GLU A 38 18.53 15.96 -0.60
N ILE A 39 17.68 15.09 -1.18
CA ILE A 39 17.69 14.80 -2.62
C ILE A 39 17.31 16.06 -3.40
N ARG A 40 16.26 16.79 -2.97
CA ARG A 40 15.85 18.05 -3.58
C ARG A 40 17.00 19.05 -3.60
N HIS A 41 17.66 19.21 -2.46
CA HIS A 41 18.77 20.15 -2.31
C HIS A 41 19.98 19.73 -3.17
N SER A 42 20.37 18.46 -3.13
CA SER A 42 21.56 17.96 -3.85
C SER A 42 21.40 17.95 -5.37
N LEU A 43 20.18 17.71 -5.87
CA LEU A 43 19.88 17.66 -7.31
C LEU A 43 19.24 18.96 -7.84
N GLY A 44 19.05 19.98 -6.99
CA GLY A 44 18.43 21.25 -7.37
C GLY A 44 16.98 21.12 -7.80
N LEU A 45 16.21 20.16 -7.23
CA LEU A 45 14.84 19.89 -7.62
C LEU A 45 13.84 20.83 -6.92
N SER A 46 12.88 21.30 -7.69
CA SER A 46 11.72 22.01 -7.17
C SER A 46 10.76 21.04 -6.43
N TYR A 47 9.85 21.57 -5.61
CA TYR A 47 8.78 20.77 -4.98
C TYR A 47 7.91 20.05 -6.01
N ARG A 48 7.63 20.68 -7.16
CA ARG A 48 6.85 20.08 -8.24
C ARG A 48 7.56 18.89 -8.86
N GLU A 49 8.86 19.00 -9.11
CA GLU A 49 9.68 17.89 -9.66
C GLU A 49 9.80 16.74 -8.67
N MET A 50 9.97 17.05 -7.38
CA MET A 50 9.96 16.04 -6.34
C MET A 50 8.58 15.34 -6.24
N GLY A 51 7.48 16.10 -6.34
CA GLY A 51 6.14 15.53 -6.38
C GLY A 51 5.93 14.59 -7.57
N LEU A 52 6.45 14.95 -8.75
CA LEU A 52 6.46 14.06 -9.93
C LEU A 52 7.25 12.77 -9.64
N LEU A 53 8.42 12.91 -9.03
CA LEU A 53 9.31 11.79 -8.69
C LEU A 53 8.65 10.83 -7.69
N LEU A 54 7.98 11.37 -6.66
CA LEU A 54 7.20 10.59 -5.69
C LEU A 54 6.02 9.88 -6.33
N SER A 55 5.37 10.48 -7.33
CA SER A 55 4.24 9.92 -8.08
C SER A 55 4.64 8.84 -9.07
N ALA A 56 5.85 8.91 -9.63
CA ALA A 56 6.30 8.03 -10.72
C ALA A 56 6.17 6.55 -10.38
N PHE A 57 6.49 6.17 -9.14
CA PHE A 57 6.31 4.82 -8.63
C PHE A 57 4.86 4.35 -8.74
N ALA A 58 3.90 5.14 -8.25
CA ALA A 58 2.50 4.73 -8.19
C ALA A 58 1.89 4.53 -9.58
N TRP A 59 2.29 5.33 -10.57
CA TRP A 59 1.87 5.18 -11.96
C TRP A 59 2.35 3.86 -12.56
N SER A 60 3.65 3.57 -12.47
CA SER A 60 4.20 2.32 -13.02
C SER A 60 3.69 1.09 -12.28
N TYR A 61 3.60 1.15 -10.95
CA TYR A 61 3.05 0.07 -10.13
C TYR A 61 1.60 -0.24 -10.51
N GLY A 62 0.75 0.78 -10.62
CA GLY A 62 -0.66 0.61 -10.98
C GLY A 62 -0.86 0.03 -12.38
N LEU A 63 -0.13 0.54 -13.38
CA LEU A 63 -0.20 0.06 -14.76
C LEU A 63 0.36 -1.36 -14.91
N ALA A 64 1.37 -1.72 -14.12
CA ALA A 64 2.00 -3.02 -14.18
C ALA A 64 1.22 -4.14 -13.45
N GLN A 65 0.18 -3.84 -12.67
CA GLN A 65 -0.60 -4.84 -11.93
C GLN A 65 -1.20 -5.93 -12.83
N ILE A 66 -1.79 -5.54 -13.97
CA ILE A 66 -2.40 -6.51 -14.90
C ILE A 66 -1.32 -7.38 -15.57
N PRO A 67 -0.26 -6.82 -16.18
CA PRO A 67 0.85 -7.62 -16.70
C PRO A 67 1.50 -8.53 -15.64
N ALA A 68 1.64 -8.05 -14.41
CA ALA A 68 2.20 -8.83 -13.31
C ALA A 68 1.32 -10.04 -12.95
N GLY A 69 0.00 -9.85 -12.90
CA GLY A 69 -0.95 -10.97 -12.70
C GLY A 69 -0.81 -12.04 -13.77
N VAL A 70 -0.79 -11.63 -15.04
CA VAL A 70 -0.58 -12.56 -16.18
C VAL A 70 0.78 -13.27 -16.07
N ALA A 71 1.84 -12.55 -15.67
CA ALA A 71 3.16 -13.16 -15.50
C ALA A 71 3.18 -14.19 -14.36
N VAL A 72 2.51 -13.92 -13.23
CA VAL A 72 2.38 -14.87 -12.11
C VAL A 72 1.60 -16.12 -12.55
N ASP A 73 0.52 -15.96 -13.29
CA ASP A 73 -0.29 -17.10 -13.78
C ASP A 73 0.47 -17.94 -14.80
N LYS A 74 1.21 -17.31 -15.71
CA LYS A 74 1.91 -17.99 -16.81
C LYS A 74 3.24 -18.62 -16.37
N PHE A 75 4.03 -17.93 -15.58
CA PHE A 75 5.39 -18.33 -15.22
C PHE A 75 5.51 -18.85 -13.78
N GLY A 76 4.42 -18.79 -13.01
CA GLY A 76 4.38 -19.14 -11.58
C GLY A 76 4.97 -18.07 -10.66
N ALA A 77 4.56 -18.13 -9.40
CA ALA A 77 4.96 -17.14 -8.39
C ALA A 77 6.48 -17.08 -8.18
N ARG A 78 7.19 -18.23 -8.26
CA ARG A 78 8.64 -18.27 -8.01
C ARG A 78 9.41 -17.38 -8.98
N LEU A 79 9.16 -17.54 -10.29
CA LEU A 79 9.89 -16.79 -11.32
C LEU A 79 9.40 -15.34 -11.37
N ALA A 80 8.09 -15.10 -11.37
CA ALA A 80 7.53 -13.76 -11.49
C ALA A 80 7.91 -12.86 -10.31
N LEU A 81 7.78 -13.36 -9.06
CA LEU A 81 8.21 -12.63 -7.87
C LEU A 81 9.72 -12.45 -7.82
N GLY A 82 10.48 -13.51 -8.04
CA GLY A 82 11.94 -13.46 -7.98
C GLY A 82 12.53 -12.50 -9.01
N ALA A 83 12.03 -12.51 -10.26
CA ALA A 83 12.43 -11.54 -11.27
C ALA A 83 12.01 -10.10 -10.90
N GLY A 84 10.80 -9.93 -10.39
CA GLY A 84 10.34 -8.66 -9.84
C GLY A 84 11.27 -8.14 -8.75
N MET A 85 11.64 -8.99 -7.77
CA MET A 85 12.60 -8.67 -6.69
C MET A 85 13.95 -8.20 -7.24
N LEU A 86 14.48 -8.85 -8.26
CA LEU A 86 15.73 -8.43 -8.89
C LEU A 86 15.60 -7.07 -9.58
N VAL A 87 14.50 -6.87 -10.33
CA VAL A 87 14.25 -5.60 -11.04
C VAL A 87 14.12 -4.45 -10.06
N TRP A 88 13.32 -4.58 -9.01
CA TRP A 88 13.17 -3.48 -8.06
C TRP A 88 14.46 -3.22 -7.25
N SER A 89 15.22 -4.26 -6.91
CA SER A 89 16.47 -4.10 -6.18
C SER A 89 17.52 -3.37 -7.01
N VAL A 90 17.66 -3.72 -8.29
CA VAL A 90 18.55 -3.02 -9.23
C VAL A 90 18.08 -1.57 -9.44
N ALA A 91 16.77 -1.34 -9.55
CA ALA A 91 16.20 0.00 -9.67
C ALA A 91 16.47 0.85 -8.41
N GLN A 92 16.32 0.27 -7.22
CA GLN A 92 16.61 0.95 -5.96
C GLN A 92 18.10 1.28 -5.81
N ILE A 93 19.00 0.34 -6.14
CA ILE A 93 20.45 0.61 -6.20
C ILE A 93 20.74 1.71 -7.22
N GLY A 94 20.15 1.65 -8.40
CA GLY A 94 20.31 2.65 -9.46
C GLY A 94 19.85 4.05 -9.04
N ALA A 95 18.81 4.15 -8.22
CA ALA A 95 18.36 5.42 -7.66
C ALA A 95 19.45 6.09 -6.79
N GLY A 96 20.28 5.32 -6.09
CA GLY A 96 21.42 5.85 -5.32
C GLY A 96 22.54 6.45 -6.17
N PHE A 97 22.58 6.15 -7.47
CA PHE A 97 23.54 6.72 -8.44
C PHE A 97 22.90 7.82 -9.31
N ALA A 98 21.64 8.17 -9.08
CA ALA A 98 20.95 9.15 -9.92
C ALA A 98 21.54 10.56 -9.71
N ALA A 99 21.99 11.17 -10.79
CA ALA A 99 22.53 12.54 -10.84
C ALA A 99 21.57 13.52 -11.52
N SER A 100 20.38 13.07 -11.93
CA SER A 100 19.38 13.92 -12.58
C SER A 100 17.94 13.42 -12.27
N LEU A 101 16.96 14.33 -12.41
CA LEU A 101 15.55 13.98 -12.29
C LEU A 101 15.16 12.82 -13.21
N ALA A 102 15.59 12.85 -14.47
CA ALA A 102 15.24 11.82 -15.45
C ALA A 102 15.73 10.42 -15.04
N GLN A 103 16.98 10.32 -14.56
CA GLN A 103 17.54 9.05 -14.08
C GLN A 103 16.77 8.54 -12.87
N PHE A 104 16.45 9.43 -11.92
CA PHE A 104 15.72 9.05 -10.73
C PHE A 104 14.26 8.63 -11.06
N VAL A 105 13.56 9.37 -11.94
CA VAL A 105 12.23 9.00 -12.42
C VAL A 105 12.26 7.62 -13.09
N THR A 106 13.27 7.36 -13.94
CA THR A 106 13.43 6.04 -14.58
C THR A 106 13.61 4.92 -13.55
N ALA A 107 14.43 5.15 -12.52
CA ALA A 107 14.60 4.21 -11.43
C ALA A 107 13.29 3.98 -10.66
N ARG A 108 12.51 5.03 -10.37
CA ARG A 108 11.21 4.92 -9.69
C ARG A 108 10.15 4.19 -10.53
N LEU A 109 10.14 4.41 -11.86
CA LEU A 109 9.26 3.66 -12.76
C LEU A 109 9.66 2.17 -12.80
N ALA A 110 10.96 1.86 -12.88
CA ALA A 110 11.44 0.48 -12.85
C ALA A 110 11.16 -0.19 -11.50
N LEU A 111 11.29 0.54 -10.38
CA LEU A 111 10.93 0.06 -9.05
C LEU A 111 9.46 -0.34 -8.98
N GLY A 112 8.53 0.55 -9.40
CA GLY A 112 7.10 0.26 -9.37
C GLY A 112 6.71 -0.92 -10.25
N PHE A 113 7.33 -1.04 -11.43
CA PHE A 113 7.15 -2.21 -12.31
C PHE A 113 7.63 -3.50 -11.63
N GLY A 114 8.83 -3.48 -11.03
CA GLY A 114 9.41 -4.64 -10.36
C GLY A 114 8.63 -5.08 -9.12
N GLU A 115 8.03 -4.14 -8.37
CA GLU A 115 7.25 -4.44 -7.17
C GLU A 115 5.83 -4.94 -7.46
N SER A 116 5.30 -4.72 -8.66
CA SER A 116 3.91 -5.04 -9.00
C SER A 116 3.52 -6.50 -8.79
N PRO A 117 4.39 -7.54 -8.96
CA PRO A 117 4.02 -8.93 -8.71
C PRO A 117 3.93 -9.29 -7.23
N MET A 118 4.40 -8.44 -6.29
CA MET A 118 4.64 -8.81 -4.89
C MET A 118 3.39 -9.36 -4.21
N TYR A 119 2.30 -8.63 -4.20
CA TYR A 119 1.10 -9.04 -3.47
C TYR A 119 0.30 -10.11 -4.22
N ILE A 120 0.25 -10.02 -5.55
CA ILE A 120 -0.42 -11.01 -6.40
C ILE A 120 0.30 -12.36 -6.28
N GLY A 121 1.62 -12.36 -6.42
CA GLY A 121 2.43 -13.57 -6.30
C GLY A 121 2.45 -14.13 -4.87
N GLY A 122 2.45 -13.26 -3.84
CA GLY A 122 2.36 -13.69 -2.44
C GLY A 122 1.06 -14.43 -2.15
N THR A 123 -0.07 -13.93 -2.66
CA THR A 123 -1.37 -14.62 -2.56
C THR A 123 -1.32 -15.96 -3.29
N ARG A 124 -0.68 -16.02 -4.47
CA ARG A 124 -0.49 -17.27 -5.22
C ARG A 124 0.35 -18.29 -4.43
N VAL A 125 1.46 -17.85 -3.80
CA VAL A 125 2.28 -18.71 -2.92
C VAL A 125 1.46 -19.32 -1.78
N CYS A 126 0.60 -18.51 -1.16
CA CYS A 126 -0.32 -19.01 -0.13
C CYS A 126 -1.34 -20.01 -0.71
N ALA A 127 -1.85 -19.75 -1.90
CA ALA A 127 -2.78 -20.67 -2.57
C ALA A 127 -2.11 -22.01 -2.94
N ASP A 128 -0.85 -21.97 -3.34
CA ASP A 128 -0.09 -23.17 -3.75
C ASP A 128 0.22 -24.14 -2.60
N TYR A 129 0.25 -23.65 -1.34
CA TYR A 129 0.71 -24.43 -0.18
C TYR A 129 -0.30 -24.58 0.95
N PHE A 130 -1.41 -23.86 0.91
CA PHE A 130 -2.43 -23.90 1.97
C PHE A 130 -3.80 -24.25 1.41
N THR A 131 -4.56 -25.04 2.19
CA THR A 131 -5.96 -25.34 1.83
C THR A 131 -6.78 -24.05 1.77
N ALA A 132 -7.90 -24.05 1.07
CA ALA A 132 -8.77 -22.87 0.94
C ALA A 132 -9.22 -22.34 2.32
N LYS A 133 -9.42 -23.20 3.30
CA LYS A 133 -9.81 -22.84 4.68
C LYS A 133 -8.67 -22.20 5.47
N ASP A 134 -7.41 -22.58 5.20
CA ASP A 134 -6.25 -22.14 5.99
C ASP A 134 -5.49 -20.98 5.35
N ARG A 135 -5.81 -20.57 4.13
CA ARG A 135 -5.10 -19.50 3.38
C ARG A 135 -5.18 -18.12 4.03
N ALA A 136 -6.25 -17.84 4.77
CA ALA A 136 -6.49 -16.51 5.32
C ALA A 136 -5.39 -16.05 6.29
N LEU A 137 -4.92 -16.94 7.16
CA LEU A 137 -3.90 -16.60 8.14
C LEU A 137 -2.53 -16.29 7.51
N PRO A 138 -1.93 -17.12 6.64
CA PRO A 138 -0.66 -16.78 6.00
C PRO A 138 -0.75 -15.53 5.10
N ILE A 139 -1.87 -15.31 4.43
CA ILE A 139 -2.12 -14.06 3.68
C ILE A 139 -2.13 -12.86 4.64
N ALA A 140 -2.80 -12.95 5.78
CA ALA A 140 -2.81 -11.89 6.78
C ALA A 140 -1.41 -11.63 7.37
N ILE A 141 -0.63 -12.68 7.65
CA ILE A 141 0.75 -12.58 8.16
C ILE A 141 1.63 -11.86 7.13
N PHE A 142 1.61 -12.26 5.88
CA PHE A 142 2.39 -11.62 4.83
C PHE A 142 1.93 -10.17 4.59
N ASN A 143 0.63 -9.91 4.57
CA ASN A 143 0.09 -8.55 4.41
C ASN A 143 0.38 -7.64 5.61
N SER A 144 0.66 -8.18 6.81
CA SER A 144 1.03 -7.36 7.97
C SER A 144 2.28 -6.52 7.76
N SER A 145 3.17 -6.94 6.84
CA SER A 145 4.32 -6.14 6.41
C SER A 145 3.92 -4.78 5.85
N SER A 146 2.79 -4.68 5.15
CA SER A 146 2.27 -3.43 4.56
C SER A 146 1.79 -2.43 5.60
N ALA A 147 1.44 -2.89 6.78
CA ALA A 147 0.95 -2.04 7.85
C ALA A 147 2.07 -1.65 8.84
N LEU A 148 2.99 -2.59 9.12
CA LEU A 148 4.06 -2.39 10.11
C LEU A 148 5.28 -1.69 9.50
N ALA A 149 5.71 -2.08 8.30
CA ALA A 149 6.92 -1.54 7.71
C ALA A 149 6.87 -0.02 7.46
N PRO A 150 5.77 0.62 7.02
CA PRO A 150 5.70 2.08 6.91
C PRO A 150 5.99 2.83 8.22
N ALA A 151 5.65 2.26 9.37
CA ALA A 151 5.94 2.87 10.67
C ALA A 151 7.41 2.73 11.09
N LEU A 152 8.05 1.62 10.72
CA LEU A 152 9.45 1.34 11.06
C LEU A 152 10.45 1.90 10.04
N ALA A 153 10.03 2.11 8.80
CA ALA A 153 10.91 2.54 7.72
C ALA A 153 11.54 3.93 7.95
N PRO A 154 10.80 4.98 8.34
CA PRO A 154 11.38 6.31 8.48
C PRO A 154 12.53 6.38 9.50
N PRO A 155 12.43 5.87 10.73
CA PRO A 155 13.55 5.87 11.67
C PRO A 155 14.77 5.10 11.15
N LEU A 156 14.56 3.92 10.58
CA LEU A 156 15.65 3.10 10.06
C LEU A 156 16.36 3.76 8.89
N LEU A 157 15.62 4.28 7.92
CA LEU A 157 16.15 4.96 6.76
C LEU A 157 16.86 6.27 7.14
N THR A 158 16.32 7.00 8.11
CA THR A 158 16.96 8.20 8.64
C THR A 158 18.31 7.89 9.28
N LEU A 159 18.42 6.81 10.05
CA LEU A 159 19.71 6.34 10.59
C LEU A 159 20.72 6.04 9.48
N LEU A 160 20.31 5.33 8.43
CA LEU A 160 21.15 5.04 7.28
C LEU A 160 21.56 6.32 6.54
N MET A 161 20.63 7.25 6.36
CA MET A 161 20.88 8.52 5.67
C MET A 161 21.87 9.40 6.44
N LEU A 162 21.72 9.49 7.77
CA LEU A 162 22.64 10.27 8.63
C LEU A 162 24.05 9.65 8.69
N ALA A 163 24.14 8.31 8.66
CA ALA A 163 25.43 7.63 8.73
C ALA A 163 26.21 7.65 7.40
N PHE A 164 25.50 7.52 6.26
CA PHE A 164 26.13 7.24 4.97
C PHE A 164 25.67 8.17 3.83
N GLY A 165 24.74 9.09 4.09
CA GLY A 165 24.10 9.93 3.08
C GLY A 165 22.97 9.23 2.32
N TRP A 166 22.16 10.03 1.61
CA TRP A 166 20.99 9.52 0.87
C TRP A 166 21.36 8.54 -0.27
N PRO A 167 22.49 8.71 -1.03
CA PRO A 167 22.84 7.75 -2.08
C PRO A 167 23.07 6.36 -1.52
N ALA A 168 23.86 6.26 -0.43
CA ALA A 168 24.16 4.99 0.21
C ALA A 168 22.92 4.36 0.87
N MET A 169 21.99 5.15 1.41
CA MET A 169 20.71 4.66 1.92
C MET A 169 19.92 3.89 0.84
N PHE A 170 19.84 4.43 -0.39
CA PHE A 170 19.18 3.75 -1.51
C PHE A 170 19.95 2.48 -1.93
N ILE A 171 21.28 2.54 -2.01
CA ILE A 171 22.10 1.39 -2.37
C ILE A 171 21.94 0.27 -1.34
N LEU A 172 22.00 0.58 -0.05
CA LEU A 172 21.89 -0.41 1.03
C LEU A 172 20.50 -1.04 1.07
N ALA A 173 19.43 -0.25 0.88
CA ALA A 173 18.07 -0.75 0.76
C ALA A 173 17.93 -1.70 -0.44
N GLY A 174 18.43 -1.32 -1.60
CA GLY A 174 18.41 -2.17 -2.79
C GLY A 174 19.27 -3.43 -2.65
N LEU A 175 20.42 -3.38 -1.97
CA LEU A 175 21.23 -4.56 -1.66
C LEU A 175 20.49 -5.52 -0.71
N ALA A 176 19.72 -5.00 0.26
CA ALA A 176 18.86 -5.83 1.11
C ALA A 176 17.79 -6.55 0.26
N GLY A 177 17.16 -5.85 -0.69
CA GLY A 177 16.21 -6.45 -1.63
C GLY A 177 16.87 -7.50 -2.52
N PHE A 178 18.07 -7.23 -3.01
CA PHE A 178 18.84 -8.19 -3.81
C PHE A 178 19.17 -9.46 -3.02
N ALA A 179 19.58 -9.33 -1.75
CA ALA A 179 19.81 -10.47 -0.87
C ALA A 179 18.54 -11.30 -0.65
N VAL A 180 17.37 -10.63 -0.49
CA VAL A 180 16.08 -11.31 -0.39
C VAL A 180 15.73 -12.04 -1.69
N ALA A 181 16.00 -11.45 -2.86
CA ALA A 181 15.80 -12.10 -4.15
C ALA A 181 16.65 -13.36 -4.31
N LEU A 182 17.92 -13.31 -3.90
CA LEU A 182 18.80 -14.48 -3.90
C LEU A 182 18.28 -15.57 -2.93
N ALA A 183 17.89 -15.17 -1.71
CA ALA A 183 17.29 -16.09 -0.74
C ALA A 183 15.98 -16.71 -1.29
N TRP A 184 15.16 -15.91 -1.99
CA TRP A 184 13.96 -16.40 -2.65
C TRP A 184 14.27 -17.51 -3.65
N PHE A 185 15.17 -17.30 -4.58
CA PHE A 185 15.56 -18.32 -5.55
C PHE A 185 16.27 -19.52 -4.92
N ALA A 186 17.01 -19.32 -3.84
CA ALA A 186 17.69 -20.39 -3.13
C ALA A 186 16.73 -21.31 -2.35
N PHE A 187 15.79 -20.74 -1.62
CA PHE A 187 15.01 -21.46 -0.59
C PHE A 187 13.54 -21.69 -0.97
N TYR A 188 12.92 -20.82 -1.78
CA TYR A 188 11.56 -21.03 -2.24
C TYR A 188 11.53 -21.94 -3.45
N ARG A 189 10.63 -22.90 -3.43
CA ARG A 189 10.30 -23.80 -4.57
C ARG A 189 8.78 -23.85 -4.71
N SER A 190 8.29 -23.87 -5.94
CA SER A 190 6.89 -24.19 -6.20
C SER A 190 6.58 -25.67 -5.85
N PRO A 191 5.32 -26.04 -5.59
CA PRO A 191 4.96 -27.44 -5.31
C PRO A 191 5.44 -28.42 -6.38
N ALA A 192 5.39 -28.04 -7.66
CA ALA A 192 5.85 -28.85 -8.77
C ALA A 192 7.37 -29.07 -8.74
N GLU A 193 8.16 -28.00 -8.50
CA GLU A 193 9.62 -28.08 -8.42
C GLU A 193 10.12 -28.79 -7.16
N ALA A 194 9.34 -28.71 -6.07
CA ALA A 194 9.67 -29.35 -4.82
C ALA A 194 9.37 -30.86 -4.80
N ASN A 195 8.73 -31.39 -5.83
CA ASN A 195 8.26 -32.78 -5.89
C ASN A 195 7.54 -33.17 -4.59
N ILE A 196 6.47 -32.40 -4.26
CA ILE A 196 5.67 -32.66 -3.07
C ILE A 196 4.96 -34.00 -3.20
N PRO A 197 4.89 -34.83 -2.12
CA PRO A 197 4.16 -36.09 -2.18
C PRO A 197 2.71 -35.91 -2.64
N ALA A 198 2.22 -36.83 -3.47
CA ALA A 198 0.86 -36.78 -4.01
C ALA A 198 -0.22 -36.70 -2.91
N GLY A 199 0.04 -37.34 -1.76
CA GLY A 199 -0.83 -37.25 -0.59
C GLY A 199 -0.91 -35.83 0.00
N ASP A 200 0.20 -35.09 0.05
CA ASP A 200 0.21 -33.70 0.54
C ASP A 200 -0.51 -32.77 -0.48
N LEU A 201 -0.31 -32.98 -1.79
CA LEU A 201 -1.02 -32.25 -2.83
C LEU A 201 -2.53 -32.48 -2.75
N ALA A 202 -2.96 -33.72 -2.54
CA ALA A 202 -4.38 -34.04 -2.37
C ALA A 202 -4.99 -33.35 -1.14
N VAL A 203 -4.22 -33.20 -0.05
CA VAL A 203 -4.66 -32.46 1.13
C VAL A 203 -4.79 -30.96 0.83
N ILE A 204 -3.81 -30.36 0.14
CA ILE A 204 -3.82 -28.93 -0.18
C ILE A 204 -5.00 -28.59 -1.11
N SER A 205 -5.30 -29.43 -2.10
CA SER A 205 -6.36 -29.22 -3.09
C SER A 205 -7.75 -29.72 -2.64
N ALA A 206 -7.86 -30.39 -1.50
CA ALA A 206 -9.10 -31.04 -1.04
C ALA A 206 -10.30 -30.07 -0.91
N ASP A 207 -10.03 -28.83 -0.58
CA ASP A 207 -11.04 -27.78 -0.37
C ASP A 207 -11.08 -26.74 -1.52
N ASP A 208 -10.31 -26.96 -2.61
CA ASP A 208 -10.35 -26.05 -3.74
C ASP A 208 -11.72 -26.21 -4.45
N GLY A 209 -12.57 -25.21 -4.25
CA GLY A 209 -13.82 -25.07 -4.99
C GLY A 209 -13.56 -24.86 -6.48
N PRO A 210 -14.61 -24.86 -7.32
CA PRO A 210 -14.46 -24.57 -8.75
C PRO A 210 -13.66 -23.28 -8.92
N ALA A 211 -12.70 -23.30 -9.84
CA ALA A 211 -11.83 -22.17 -10.13
C ALA A 211 -12.67 -20.88 -10.21
N ILE A 212 -12.29 -19.87 -9.42
CA ILE A 212 -12.98 -18.57 -9.45
C ILE A 212 -12.99 -18.12 -10.92
N ALA A 213 -14.18 -17.98 -11.48
CA ALA A 213 -14.34 -17.58 -12.87
C ALA A 213 -13.51 -16.31 -13.10
N GLN A 214 -12.67 -16.34 -14.14
CA GLN A 214 -11.84 -15.19 -14.50
C GLN A 214 -12.72 -13.95 -14.56
N ILE A 215 -12.26 -12.83 -13.97
CA ILE A 215 -12.95 -11.55 -14.01
C ILE A 215 -13.22 -11.21 -15.47
N GLY A 216 -14.46 -11.43 -15.91
CA GLY A 216 -14.85 -11.14 -17.28
C GLY A 216 -15.06 -9.63 -17.44
N PHE A 217 -14.57 -9.04 -18.53
CA PHE A 217 -14.81 -7.63 -18.86
C PHE A 217 -16.30 -7.26 -18.82
N ARG A 218 -17.19 -8.21 -19.10
CA ARG A 218 -18.65 -8.04 -18.97
C ARG A 218 -19.10 -7.79 -17.53
N GLN A 219 -18.45 -8.40 -16.53
CA GLN A 219 -18.75 -8.15 -15.11
C GLN A 219 -18.34 -6.74 -14.69
N VAL A 220 -17.19 -6.25 -15.15
CA VAL A 220 -16.76 -4.87 -14.92
C VAL A 220 -17.78 -3.88 -15.49
N LEU A 221 -18.16 -4.04 -16.77
CA LEU A 221 -19.17 -3.19 -17.41
C LEU A 221 -20.53 -3.25 -16.72
N TRP A 222 -20.91 -4.41 -16.20
CA TRP A 222 -22.16 -4.58 -15.46
C TRP A 222 -22.10 -3.83 -14.13
N LEU A 223 -21.01 -3.98 -13.35
CA LEU A 223 -20.83 -3.26 -12.08
C LEU A 223 -20.79 -1.74 -12.26
N LEU A 224 -20.18 -1.25 -13.34
CA LEU A 224 -20.11 0.20 -13.62
C LEU A 224 -21.49 0.85 -13.90
N LYS A 225 -22.55 0.06 -14.09
CA LYS A 225 -23.92 0.58 -14.20
C LYS A 225 -24.51 1.00 -12.84
N PHE A 226 -23.92 0.53 -11.73
CA PHE A 226 -24.45 0.81 -10.40
C PHE A 226 -23.77 2.03 -9.77
N PRO A 227 -24.53 2.98 -9.21
CA PRO A 227 -23.96 4.12 -8.48
C PRO A 227 -23.01 3.69 -7.36
N THR A 228 -23.29 2.55 -6.71
CA THR A 228 -22.47 1.96 -5.64
C THR A 228 -21.00 1.77 -6.08
N SER A 229 -20.76 1.28 -7.28
CA SER A 229 -19.41 1.08 -7.81
C SER A 229 -18.65 2.39 -7.97
N TRP A 230 -19.33 3.43 -8.46
CA TRP A 230 -18.75 4.79 -8.56
C TRP A 230 -18.56 5.43 -7.19
N GLY A 231 -19.46 5.20 -6.25
CA GLY A 231 -19.31 5.65 -4.87
C GLY A 231 -18.07 5.05 -4.19
N MET A 232 -17.82 3.76 -4.42
CA MET A 232 -16.62 3.08 -3.94
C MET A 232 -15.36 3.55 -4.65
N PHE A 233 -15.39 3.71 -5.97
CA PHE A 233 -14.27 4.23 -6.78
C PHE A 233 -13.87 5.65 -6.33
N LEU A 234 -14.82 6.59 -6.34
CA LEU A 234 -14.56 8.01 -6.02
C LEU A 234 -14.30 8.21 -4.53
N GLY A 235 -14.95 7.44 -3.69
CA GLY A 235 -14.76 7.52 -2.25
C GLY A 235 -13.40 6.97 -1.82
N PHE A 236 -12.95 5.86 -2.40
CA PHE A 236 -11.65 5.27 -2.05
C PHE A 236 -10.47 6.06 -2.63
N PHE A 237 -10.70 6.83 -3.68
CA PHE A 237 -9.75 7.84 -4.16
C PHE A 237 -9.27 8.74 -3.01
N GLY A 238 -10.19 9.32 -2.23
CA GLY A 238 -9.82 10.21 -1.12
C GLY A 238 -9.14 9.49 0.04
N VAL A 239 -9.54 8.24 0.34
CA VAL A 239 -8.86 7.43 1.37
C VAL A 239 -7.37 7.29 1.04
N VAL A 240 -7.06 6.90 -0.19
CA VAL A 240 -5.69 6.65 -0.61
C VAL A 240 -4.93 7.96 -0.88
N TYR A 241 -5.61 9.00 -1.38
CA TYR A 241 -5.02 10.33 -1.57
C TYR A 241 -4.45 10.88 -0.25
N VAL A 242 -5.26 10.89 0.81
CA VAL A 242 -4.83 11.36 2.13
C VAL A 242 -3.67 10.54 2.68
N TYR A 243 -3.77 9.21 2.61
CA TYR A 243 -2.68 8.34 3.07
C TYR A 243 -1.36 8.63 2.34
N TRP A 244 -1.38 8.70 1.01
CA TRP A 244 -0.17 8.91 0.20
C TRP A 244 0.41 10.32 0.33
N LEU A 245 -0.41 11.34 0.59
CA LEU A 245 0.11 12.66 0.91
C LEU A 245 1.07 12.58 2.10
N PHE A 246 0.65 11.99 3.22
CA PHE A 246 1.49 11.89 4.41
C PHE A 246 2.59 10.84 4.27
N ALA A 247 2.32 9.70 3.66
CA ALA A 247 3.34 8.68 3.42
C ALA A 247 4.53 9.19 2.59
N THR A 248 4.31 10.22 1.75
CA THR A 248 5.35 10.75 0.85
C THR A 248 5.93 12.09 1.29
N TRP A 249 5.14 12.96 1.92
CA TRP A 249 5.56 14.33 2.23
C TRP A 249 5.76 14.61 3.71
N LEU A 250 5.36 13.70 4.62
CA LEU A 250 5.42 13.97 6.06
C LEU A 250 6.83 14.28 6.58
N PRO A 251 7.90 13.51 6.24
CA PRO A 251 9.24 13.89 6.65
C PRO A 251 9.63 15.29 6.15
N GLY A 252 9.43 15.55 4.84
CA GLY A 252 9.73 16.86 4.24
C GLY A 252 8.91 18.02 4.84
N TYR A 253 7.64 17.79 5.19
CA TYR A 253 6.84 18.77 5.91
C TYR A 253 7.42 19.11 7.29
N LEU A 254 7.86 18.10 8.03
CA LEU A 254 8.44 18.30 9.35
C LEU A 254 9.79 19.03 9.29
N GLU A 255 10.59 18.79 8.25
CA GLU A 255 11.86 19.48 8.05
C GLU A 255 11.66 20.88 7.49
N ASP A 256 10.97 21.03 6.37
CA ASP A 256 10.87 22.31 5.65
C ASP A 256 9.96 23.31 6.34
N GLN A 257 8.80 22.88 6.88
CA GLN A 257 7.81 23.79 7.44
C GLN A 257 7.81 23.83 8.97
N ARG A 258 8.24 22.77 9.64
CA ARG A 258 8.34 22.70 11.09
C ARG A 258 9.76 22.87 11.63
N HIS A 259 10.74 23.01 10.71
CA HIS A 259 12.15 23.26 11.02
C HIS A 259 12.76 22.22 11.97
N LEU A 260 12.31 20.97 11.87
CA LEU A 260 12.90 19.88 12.62
C LEU A 260 14.18 19.39 11.95
N SER A 261 15.13 18.91 12.76
CA SER A 261 16.29 18.22 12.21
C SER A 261 15.87 16.94 11.48
N ILE A 262 16.66 16.50 10.51
CA ILE A 262 16.47 15.24 9.77
C ILE A 262 16.22 14.07 10.74
N ALA A 263 17.02 13.97 11.81
CA ALA A 263 16.87 12.94 12.84
C ALA A 263 15.49 12.98 13.51
N SER A 264 15.05 14.18 13.92
CA SER A 264 13.76 14.36 14.59
C SER A 264 12.60 14.12 13.63
N ALA A 265 12.68 14.63 12.41
CA ALA A 265 11.64 14.46 11.39
C ALA A 265 11.43 12.99 11.05
N GLY A 266 12.52 12.23 10.87
CA GLY A 266 12.46 10.80 10.59
C GLY A 266 11.81 9.98 11.72
N VAL A 267 12.18 10.23 12.98
CA VAL A 267 11.59 9.52 14.11
C VAL A 267 10.14 9.95 14.35
N ILE A 268 9.85 11.25 14.31
CA ILE A 268 8.51 11.78 14.58
C ILE A 268 7.52 11.39 13.49
N SER A 269 7.95 11.26 12.23
CA SER A 269 7.07 10.82 11.14
C SER A 269 6.58 9.37 11.30
N ALA A 270 7.27 8.55 12.09
CA ALA A 270 6.80 7.20 12.41
C ALA A 270 5.53 7.21 13.26
N ILE A 271 5.30 8.25 14.09
CA ILE A 271 4.15 8.31 15.02
C ILE A 271 2.81 8.32 14.28
N PRO A 272 2.57 9.22 13.29
CA PRO A 272 1.33 9.21 12.53
C PRO A 272 1.13 7.93 11.70
N LEU A 273 2.21 7.36 11.14
CA LEU A 273 2.13 6.12 10.38
C LEU A 273 1.79 4.93 11.28
N ALA A 274 2.35 4.87 12.50
CA ALA A 274 1.98 3.88 13.52
C ALA A 274 0.52 4.06 13.97
N ALA A 275 0.05 5.30 14.16
CA ALA A 275 -1.36 5.56 14.45
C ALA A 275 -2.27 5.01 13.34
N GLY A 276 -1.87 5.13 12.07
CA GLY A 276 -2.57 4.52 10.95
C GLY A 276 -2.68 3.00 11.05
N PHE A 277 -1.62 2.32 11.47
CA PHE A 277 -1.66 0.86 11.73
C PHE A 277 -2.73 0.50 12.77
N PHE A 278 -2.74 1.20 13.91
CA PHE A 278 -3.77 0.98 14.93
C PHE A 278 -5.18 1.34 14.44
N GLY A 279 -5.30 2.35 13.58
CA GLY A 279 -6.56 2.69 12.91
C GLY A 279 -7.10 1.56 12.04
N ALA A 280 -6.24 0.90 11.27
CA ALA A 280 -6.62 -0.24 10.44
C ALA A 280 -7.13 -1.43 11.29
N VAL A 281 -6.45 -1.75 12.40
CA VAL A 281 -6.89 -2.78 13.35
C VAL A 281 -8.23 -2.39 14.00
N ALA A 282 -8.34 -1.14 14.47
CA ALA A 282 -9.58 -0.63 15.07
C ALA A 282 -10.76 -0.68 14.09
N GLY A 283 -10.54 -0.37 12.81
CA GLY A 283 -11.58 -0.45 11.77
C GLY A 283 -12.17 -1.86 11.63
N GLY A 284 -11.31 -2.89 11.61
CA GLY A 284 -11.75 -4.28 11.60
C GLY A 284 -12.57 -4.67 12.83
N LEU A 285 -12.13 -4.24 14.02
CA LEU A 285 -12.86 -4.51 15.28
C LEU A 285 -14.19 -3.76 15.34
N ILE A 286 -14.22 -2.49 14.92
CA ILE A 286 -15.43 -1.66 14.87
C ILE A 286 -16.45 -2.26 13.91
N SER A 287 -16.04 -2.62 12.69
CA SER A 287 -16.92 -3.25 11.70
C SER A 287 -17.51 -4.56 12.24
N ARG A 288 -16.67 -5.44 12.81
CA ARG A 288 -17.12 -6.68 13.44
C ARG A 288 -18.16 -6.45 14.55
N TRP A 289 -17.93 -5.45 15.41
CA TRP A 289 -18.84 -5.12 16.51
C TRP A 289 -20.17 -4.56 16.00
N LEU A 290 -20.13 -3.69 14.96
CA LEU A 290 -21.32 -3.07 14.38
C LEU A 290 -22.20 -4.07 13.60
N VAL A 291 -21.62 -5.05 12.92
CA VAL A 291 -22.38 -6.09 12.18
C VAL A 291 -23.37 -6.86 13.09
N HIS A 292 -23.07 -6.99 14.39
CA HIS A 292 -23.97 -7.60 15.35
C HIS A 292 -25.10 -6.66 15.83
N ARG A 293 -25.10 -5.37 15.45
CA ARG A 293 -26.04 -4.34 15.96
C ARG A 293 -26.85 -3.64 14.87
N MET A 294 -26.39 -3.69 13.62
CA MET A 294 -27.07 -3.07 12.48
C MET A 294 -26.86 -3.91 11.22
N ASP A 295 -27.50 -3.54 10.12
CA ASP A 295 -27.31 -4.25 8.85
C ASP A 295 -25.85 -4.21 8.39
N PRO A 296 -25.35 -5.28 7.72
CA PRO A 296 -23.95 -5.42 7.36
C PRO A 296 -23.40 -4.29 6.47
N VAL A 297 -24.24 -3.72 5.59
CA VAL A 297 -23.82 -2.61 4.70
C VAL A 297 -23.60 -1.36 5.52
N SER A 298 -24.55 -0.99 6.38
CA SER A 298 -24.42 0.16 7.28
C SER A 298 -23.28 0.00 8.27
N ALA A 299 -23.05 -1.22 8.79
CA ALA A 299 -21.95 -1.54 9.70
C ALA A 299 -20.56 -1.30 9.11
N CYS A 300 -20.39 -1.53 7.82
CA CYS A 300 -19.13 -1.22 7.12
C CYS A 300 -19.09 0.23 6.63
N ARG A 301 -20.21 0.74 6.08
CA ARG A 301 -20.31 2.05 5.45
C ARG A 301 -20.15 3.22 6.44
N LEU A 302 -20.78 3.14 7.61
CA LEU A 302 -20.78 4.22 8.60
C LEU A 302 -19.36 4.56 9.08
N PRO A 303 -18.51 3.60 9.47
CA PRO A 303 -17.11 3.89 9.83
C PRO A 303 -16.29 4.47 8.67
N VAL A 304 -16.59 4.12 7.41
CA VAL A 304 -15.92 4.75 6.25
C VAL A 304 -16.24 6.23 6.19
N ILE A 305 -17.51 6.60 6.29
CA ILE A 305 -17.97 7.99 6.22
C ILE A 305 -17.39 8.80 7.40
N LEU A 306 -17.51 8.28 8.62
CA LEU A 306 -17.03 8.96 9.83
C LEU A 306 -15.50 9.04 9.86
N GLY A 307 -14.80 8.02 9.39
CA GLY A 307 -13.35 8.01 9.27
C GLY A 307 -12.83 9.05 8.28
N LEU A 308 -13.45 9.16 7.10
CA LEU A 308 -13.14 10.18 6.10
C LEU A 308 -13.44 11.60 6.62
N ALA A 309 -14.62 11.82 7.19
CA ALA A 309 -15.01 13.12 7.73
C ALA A 309 -14.13 13.54 8.92
N GLY A 310 -13.86 12.61 9.84
CA GLY A 310 -12.98 12.86 10.98
C GLY A 310 -11.54 13.14 10.55
N SER A 311 -11.02 12.37 9.58
CA SER A 311 -9.70 12.63 8.98
C SER A 311 -9.63 14.01 8.34
N ALA A 312 -10.65 14.41 7.59
CA ALA A 312 -10.70 15.73 6.96
C ALA A 312 -10.60 16.88 7.98
N ILE A 313 -11.41 16.81 9.03
CA ILE A 313 -11.41 17.84 10.10
C ILE A 313 -10.04 17.92 10.76
N LEU A 314 -9.45 16.78 11.11
CA LEU A 314 -8.16 16.73 11.80
C LEU A 314 -7.01 17.22 10.92
N ILE A 315 -7.03 16.90 9.63
CA ILE A 315 -5.98 17.32 8.69
C ILE A 315 -6.07 18.81 8.39
N ILE A 316 -7.28 19.36 8.18
CA ILE A 316 -7.47 20.80 8.03
C ILE A 316 -7.01 21.50 9.31
N ALA A 317 -7.40 21.03 10.49
CA ALA A 317 -6.93 21.61 11.75
C ALA A 317 -5.40 21.53 11.90
N ALA A 318 -4.75 20.48 11.42
CA ALA A 318 -3.30 20.35 11.43
C ALA A 318 -2.57 21.40 10.59
N ALA A 319 -3.20 21.86 9.48
CA ALA A 319 -2.65 22.94 8.63
C ALA A 319 -2.47 24.23 9.42
N TYR A 320 -3.40 24.54 10.32
CA TYR A 320 -3.42 25.78 11.13
C TYR A 320 -2.82 25.61 12.52
N ALA A 321 -2.30 24.45 12.87
CA ALA A 321 -1.71 24.20 14.18
C ALA A 321 -0.38 24.93 14.33
N HIS A 322 -0.25 25.78 15.37
CA HIS A 322 0.99 26.51 15.65
C HIS A 322 2.09 25.61 16.25
N SER A 323 1.71 24.70 17.14
CA SER A 323 2.65 23.76 17.76
C SER A 323 2.91 22.55 16.87
N THR A 324 4.18 22.18 16.70
CA THR A 324 4.60 20.98 15.95
C THR A 324 3.99 19.70 16.55
N TRP A 325 4.02 19.55 17.88
CA TRP A 325 3.46 18.38 18.54
C TRP A 325 1.93 18.29 18.39
N PHE A 326 1.25 19.44 18.41
CA PHE A 326 -0.19 19.47 18.17
C PHE A 326 -0.52 19.12 16.72
N ALA A 327 0.25 19.61 15.74
CA ALA A 327 0.11 19.20 14.34
C ALA A 327 0.33 17.70 14.17
N VAL A 328 1.38 17.13 14.76
CA VAL A 328 1.67 15.68 14.73
C VAL A 328 0.54 14.88 15.36
N ALA A 329 -0.02 15.33 16.47
CA ALA A 329 -1.17 14.66 17.11
C ALA A 329 -2.41 14.68 16.21
N LEU A 330 -2.71 15.81 15.57
CA LEU A 330 -3.83 15.95 14.63
C LEU A 330 -3.64 15.08 13.37
N ILE A 331 -2.43 15.07 12.79
CA ILE A 331 -2.10 14.21 11.65
C ILE A 331 -2.21 12.73 12.06
N SER A 332 -1.76 12.36 13.26
CA SER A 332 -1.87 11.00 13.79
C SER A 332 -3.34 10.57 13.92
N GLY A 333 -4.18 11.43 14.47
CA GLY A 333 -5.63 11.21 14.52
C GLY A 333 -6.26 11.10 13.13
N GLY A 334 -5.82 11.94 12.18
CA GLY A 334 -6.26 11.91 10.79
C GLY A 334 -5.89 10.58 10.09
N LEU A 335 -4.64 10.12 10.26
CA LEU A 335 -4.20 8.83 9.71
C LEU A 335 -4.84 7.62 10.42
N PHE A 336 -5.11 7.72 11.72
CA PHE A 336 -5.91 6.72 12.43
C PHE A 336 -7.32 6.61 11.83
N ALA A 337 -8.00 7.74 11.67
CA ALA A 337 -9.36 7.80 11.14
C ALA A 337 -9.45 7.32 9.67
N ILE A 338 -8.51 7.73 8.81
CA ILE A 338 -8.50 7.33 7.40
C ILE A 338 -8.23 5.83 7.23
N ASN A 339 -7.43 5.22 8.11
CA ASN A 339 -7.16 3.79 8.07
C ASN A 339 -8.33 2.96 8.63
N ILE A 340 -9.15 3.49 9.55
CA ILE A 340 -10.47 2.92 9.86
C ILE A 340 -11.33 2.88 8.60
N ALA A 341 -11.41 4.02 7.88
CA ALA A 341 -12.17 4.10 6.63
C ALA A 341 -11.66 3.11 5.58
N SER A 342 -10.33 2.97 5.44
CA SER A 342 -9.71 2.02 4.52
C SER A 342 -10.12 0.57 4.82
N SER A 343 -9.94 0.11 6.05
CA SER A 343 -10.27 -1.27 6.45
C SER A 343 -11.75 -1.58 6.25
N CYS A 344 -12.64 -0.67 6.65
CA CYS A 344 -14.09 -0.84 6.48
C CYS A 344 -14.51 -0.71 5.02
N GLY A 345 -13.78 0.07 4.20
CA GLY A 345 -14.02 0.20 2.76
C GLY A 345 -13.77 -1.10 2.00
N TRP A 346 -12.72 -1.85 2.36
CA TRP A 346 -12.49 -3.19 1.83
C TRP A 346 -13.57 -4.18 2.27
N ALA A 347 -13.96 -4.17 3.55
CA ALA A 347 -15.02 -5.03 4.07
C ALA A 347 -16.40 -4.73 3.43
N LEU A 348 -16.65 -3.48 3.03
CA LEU A 348 -17.91 -3.07 2.40
C LEU A 348 -18.15 -3.80 1.08
N ALA A 349 -17.12 -4.01 0.26
CA ALA A 349 -17.24 -4.72 -1.00
C ALA A 349 -17.84 -6.13 -0.82
N ALA A 350 -17.42 -6.84 0.21
CA ALA A 350 -17.88 -8.20 0.47
C ALA A 350 -19.35 -8.30 0.91
N VAL A 351 -19.93 -7.22 1.47
CA VAL A 351 -21.30 -7.23 1.98
C VAL A 351 -22.29 -6.52 1.07
N ILE A 352 -21.82 -5.72 0.11
CA ILE A 352 -22.68 -4.88 -0.74
C ILE A 352 -22.93 -5.48 -2.13
N THR A 353 -22.14 -6.48 -2.56
CA THR A 353 -22.23 -7.11 -3.88
C THR A 353 -22.36 -8.64 -3.77
N PRO A 354 -22.91 -9.34 -4.79
CA PRO A 354 -22.93 -10.80 -4.84
C PRO A 354 -21.53 -11.42 -4.72
N PRO A 355 -21.40 -12.61 -4.08
CA PRO A 355 -20.09 -13.23 -3.81
C PRO A 355 -19.18 -13.42 -5.02
N ASN A 356 -19.76 -13.68 -6.20
CA ASN A 356 -19.03 -13.89 -7.46
C ASN A 356 -18.52 -12.58 -8.11
N THR A 357 -18.82 -11.42 -7.56
CA THR A 357 -18.42 -10.09 -8.08
C THR A 357 -17.65 -9.24 -7.08
N VAL A 358 -17.38 -9.76 -5.87
CA VAL A 358 -16.64 -9.05 -4.81
C VAL A 358 -15.27 -8.59 -5.30
N ALA A 359 -14.47 -9.52 -5.84
CA ALA A 359 -13.11 -9.19 -6.32
C ALA A 359 -13.12 -8.16 -7.46
N THR A 360 -14.14 -8.19 -8.33
CA THR A 360 -14.28 -7.20 -9.41
C THR A 360 -14.62 -5.81 -8.84
N LEU A 361 -15.49 -5.72 -7.84
CA LEU A 361 -15.83 -4.46 -7.20
C LEU A 361 -14.65 -3.90 -6.40
N GLU A 362 -13.90 -4.75 -5.70
CA GLU A 362 -12.64 -4.37 -5.02
C GLU A 362 -11.60 -3.84 -6.02
N ALA A 363 -11.48 -4.46 -7.19
CA ALA A 363 -10.60 -3.98 -8.25
C ALA A 363 -11.00 -2.59 -8.75
N ILE A 364 -12.29 -2.34 -8.97
CA ILE A 364 -12.81 -1.02 -9.35
C ILE A 364 -12.49 0.02 -8.27
N GLN A 365 -12.74 -0.32 -7.01
CA GLN A 365 -12.40 0.53 -5.86
C GLN A 365 -10.90 0.84 -5.81
N ASN A 366 -10.05 -0.18 -6.00
CA ASN A 366 -8.60 -0.03 -5.95
C ASN A 366 -8.04 0.83 -7.09
N VAL A 367 -8.65 0.81 -8.28
CA VAL A 367 -8.28 1.73 -9.36
C VAL A 367 -8.51 3.18 -8.93
N GLY A 368 -9.65 3.47 -8.29
CA GLY A 368 -9.91 4.81 -7.71
C GLY A 368 -8.84 5.19 -6.69
N GLY A 369 -8.51 4.28 -5.77
CA GLY A 369 -7.44 4.49 -4.80
C GLY A 369 -6.07 4.70 -5.45
N SER A 370 -5.71 3.92 -6.45
CA SER A 370 -4.43 4.05 -7.17
C SER A 370 -4.28 5.42 -7.85
N LEU A 371 -5.36 5.95 -8.43
CA LEU A 371 -5.37 7.31 -8.97
C LEU A 371 -5.14 8.34 -7.86
N GLY A 372 -5.79 8.19 -6.71
CA GLY A 372 -5.56 9.06 -5.54
C GLY A 372 -4.10 9.04 -5.09
N GLY A 373 -3.53 7.84 -4.95
CA GLY A 373 -2.14 7.65 -4.56
C GLY A 373 -1.11 8.19 -5.57
N ALA A 374 -1.41 8.10 -6.85
CA ALA A 374 -0.56 8.63 -7.91
C ALA A 374 -0.62 10.16 -8.03
N LEU A 375 -1.80 10.76 -7.82
CA LEU A 375 -1.98 12.20 -7.94
C LEU A 375 -1.58 12.98 -6.69
N ALA A 376 -1.75 12.42 -5.49
CA ALA A 376 -1.51 13.11 -4.23
C ALA A 376 -0.10 13.71 -4.11
N PRO A 377 1.00 12.98 -4.37
CA PRO A 377 2.33 13.56 -4.23
C PRO A 377 2.62 14.68 -5.22
N TRP A 378 2.18 14.54 -6.47
CA TRP A 378 2.40 15.54 -7.51
C TRP A 378 1.60 16.82 -7.27
N ILE A 379 0.32 16.69 -6.91
CA ILE A 379 -0.54 17.85 -6.61
C ILE A 379 -0.01 18.57 -5.36
N THR A 380 0.38 17.83 -4.32
CA THR A 380 0.98 18.41 -3.11
C THR A 380 2.24 19.21 -3.46
N GLY A 381 3.19 18.62 -4.20
CA GLY A 381 4.41 19.32 -4.61
C GLY A 381 4.14 20.57 -5.45
N THR A 382 3.13 20.51 -6.34
CA THR A 382 2.73 21.66 -7.16
C THR A 382 2.13 22.78 -6.31
N LEU A 383 1.28 22.45 -5.33
CA LEU A 383 0.68 23.44 -4.41
C LEU A 383 1.74 24.07 -3.50
N VAL A 384 2.64 23.28 -2.96
CA VAL A 384 3.74 23.78 -2.12
C VAL A 384 4.67 24.68 -2.93
N GLN A 385 4.98 24.32 -4.17
CA GLN A 385 5.78 25.17 -5.06
C GLN A 385 5.10 26.52 -5.34
N ALA A 386 3.78 26.55 -5.50
CA ALA A 386 3.05 27.76 -5.81
C ALA A 386 2.80 28.66 -4.58
N SER A 387 2.59 28.06 -3.41
CA SER A 387 2.19 28.79 -2.19
C SER A 387 3.34 28.98 -1.17
N GLY A 388 4.43 28.25 -1.31
CA GLY A 388 5.52 28.23 -0.33
C GLY A 388 5.15 27.52 0.99
N SER A 389 3.99 26.82 1.06
CA SER A 389 3.47 26.21 2.28
C SER A 389 2.67 24.93 1.99
N PHE A 390 2.65 24.00 2.95
CA PHE A 390 1.80 22.80 2.90
C PHE A 390 0.32 23.07 3.25
N LEU A 391 -0.03 24.28 3.67
CA LEU A 391 -1.38 24.65 4.10
C LEU A 391 -2.42 24.31 3.02
N ALA A 392 -2.24 24.80 1.80
CA ALA A 392 -3.16 24.54 0.69
C ALA A 392 -3.26 23.05 0.33
N ALA A 393 -2.18 22.29 0.49
CA ALA A 393 -2.17 20.85 0.23
C ALA A 393 -2.99 20.08 1.29
N PHE A 394 -2.91 20.48 2.55
CA PHE A 394 -3.69 19.88 3.65
C PHE A 394 -5.18 20.25 3.53
N ASP A 395 -5.50 21.50 3.20
CA ASP A 395 -6.88 21.95 2.97
C ASP A 395 -7.52 21.18 1.80
N LEU A 396 -6.79 21.03 0.69
CA LEU A 396 -7.25 20.24 -0.46
C LEU A 396 -7.45 18.76 -0.08
N ALA A 397 -6.53 18.17 0.68
CA ALA A 397 -6.66 16.78 1.12
C ALA A 397 -7.89 16.58 2.02
N GLY A 398 -8.13 17.53 2.94
CA GLY A 398 -9.32 17.54 3.77
C GLY A 398 -10.60 17.68 2.95
N LEU A 399 -10.63 18.59 1.96
CA LEU A 399 -11.77 18.76 1.05
C LEU A 399 -12.03 17.48 0.24
N ILE A 400 -10.98 16.87 -0.33
CA ILE A 400 -11.10 15.60 -1.04
C ILE A 400 -11.68 14.51 -0.13
N ALA A 401 -11.23 14.42 1.12
CA ALA A 401 -11.75 13.44 2.09
C ALA A 401 -13.25 13.69 2.40
N LEU A 402 -13.68 14.94 2.55
CA LEU A 402 -15.10 15.29 2.74
C LEU A 402 -15.95 14.93 1.53
N ILE A 403 -15.49 15.26 0.33
CA ILE A 403 -16.18 14.90 -0.92
C ILE A 403 -16.28 13.37 -1.05
N SER A 404 -15.23 12.65 -0.70
CA SER A 404 -15.19 11.19 -0.71
C SER A 404 -16.14 10.58 0.33
N ALA A 405 -16.26 11.17 1.52
CA ALA A 405 -17.27 10.80 2.50
C ALA A 405 -18.69 11.00 1.93
N GLY A 406 -18.91 12.10 1.19
CA GLY A 406 -20.16 12.38 0.48
C GLY A 406 -20.50 11.31 -0.57
N PHE A 407 -19.53 10.85 -1.35
CA PHE A 407 -19.73 9.77 -2.32
C PHE A 407 -20.13 8.45 -1.63
N TYR A 408 -19.43 8.06 -0.57
CA TYR A 408 -19.84 6.89 0.22
C TYR A 408 -21.23 7.07 0.82
N TRP A 409 -21.55 8.25 1.36
CA TRP A 409 -22.87 8.53 1.94
C TRP A 409 -23.98 8.50 0.91
N ALA A 410 -23.80 9.09 -0.26
CA ALA A 410 -24.85 9.22 -1.27
C ALA A 410 -25.06 7.94 -2.09
N MET A 411 -23.95 7.26 -2.48
CA MET A 411 -23.98 6.27 -3.56
C MET A 411 -23.90 4.82 -3.08
N THR A 412 -23.46 4.54 -1.83
CA THR A 412 -23.30 3.16 -1.35
C THR A 412 -24.42 2.71 -0.40
N ARG A 413 -25.66 3.14 -0.66
CA ARG A 413 -26.82 2.84 0.21
C ARG A 413 -27.48 1.51 -0.07
N ARG A 414 -27.39 1.02 -1.30
CA ARG A 414 -28.11 -0.17 -1.76
C ARG A 414 -27.14 -1.25 -2.18
N LYS A 415 -27.50 -2.50 -1.86
CA LYS A 415 -26.80 -3.66 -2.39
C LYS A 415 -26.93 -3.69 -3.91
N ILE A 416 -25.86 -4.17 -4.55
CA ILE A 416 -25.87 -4.53 -5.97
C ILE A 416 -26.56 -5.89 -6.06
N ALA A 417 -27.68 -5.95 -6.72
CA ALA A 417 -28.51 -7.15 -6.87
C ALA A 417 -28.56 -7.60 -8.34
#